data_390c83b9c1a680f733b6d0f39663193b
#
_entry.id   390c83b9c1a680f733b6d0f39663193b
#
_cell.length_a   1.000
_cell.length_b   1.000
_cell.length_c   1.000
_cell.angle_alpha   90.00
_cell.angle_beta   90.00
_cell.angle_gamma   90.00
#
_symmetry.space_group_name_H-M   'P 1'
#
loop_
_entity.id
_entity.type
_entity.pdbx_description
1 polymer ?
#
loop_
_entity_poly.entity_id
_entity_poly.type
_entity_poly.pdbx_seq_one_letter_code
_entity_poly.pdbx_strand_id
1 'polypeptide(L)'
;MTSIAELATAWLAAEPDDDIRVELQALIDGDPEVLATRFSGRLMFGTAGLRAEVGSGPLRMNRLVVRQAAAGLADWLLAHVDDASQRGVVIGYDARRKSDLF
;
A
#
# COMPACT_ATOMS: atom_id res chain seq x y z
N MET A 1 2.73 10.69 -19.84
CA MET A 1 2.53 9.38 -19.19
C MET A 1 3.67 9.12 -18.21
N THR A 2 3.37 8.77 -16.98
CA THR A 2 4.39 8.55 -15.96
C THR A 2 5.06 7.19 -16.16
N SER A 3 6.39 7.17 -16.20
CA SER A 3 7.15 5.93 -16.35
C SER A 3 7.19 5.13 -15.04
N ILE A 4 7.51 3.85 -15.14
CA ILE A 4 7.69 2.98 -13.98
C ILE A 4 8.80 3.54 -13.07
N ALA A 5 9.90 4.01 -13.65
CA ALA A 5 11.01 4.59 -12.88
C ALA A 5 10.58 5.85 -12.11
N GLU A 6 9.75 6.69 -12.72
CA GLU A 6 9.21 7.89 -12.05
C GLU A 6 8.27 7.52 -10.91
N LEU A 7 7.40 6.54 -11.13
CA LEU A 7 6.50 6.02 -10.09
C LEU A 7 7.29 5.45 -8.92
N ALA A 8 8.33 4.67 -9.20
CA ALA A 8 9.17 4.08 -8.17
C ALA A 8 9.93 5.13 -7.36
N THR A 9 10.45 6.15 -8.02
CA THR A 9 11.15 7.25 -7.35
C THR A 9 10.21 8.04 -6.45
N ALA A 10 8.99 8.32 -6.91
CA ALA A 10 7.98 9.00 -6.10
C ALA A 10 7.57 8.15 -4.90
N TRP A 11 7.43 6.84 -5.08
CA TRP A 11 7.12 5.92 -3.99
C TRP A 11 8.23 5.90 -2.95
N LEU A 12 9.48 5.84 -3.39
CA LEU A 12 10.64 5.83 -2.49
C LEU A 12 10.65 7.07 -1.59
N ALA A 13 10.31 8.23 -2.15
CA ALA A 13 10.24 9.47 -1.39
C ALA A 13 9.13 9.45 -0.33
N ALA A 14 8.04 8.73 -0.58
CA ALA A 14 6.87 8.67 0.31
C ALA A 14 6.92 7.50 1.30
N GLU A 15 7.73 6.47 1.03
CA GLU A 15 7.74 5.24 1.83
C GLU A 15 8.23 5.48 3.25
N PRO A 16 7.43 5.18 4.28
CA PRO A 16 7.82 5.43 5.68
C PRO A 16 8.73 4.35 6.29
N ASP A 17 8.74 3.12 5.75
CA ASP A 17 9.48 2.01 6.34
C ASP A 17 10.87 1.87 5.72
N ASP A 18 11.91 1.94 6.56
CA ASP A 18 13.31 1.92 6.09
C ASP A 18 13.66 0.63 5.35
N ASP A 19 13.22 -0.52 5.84
CA ASP A 19 13.49 -1.81 5.18
C ASP A 19 12.81 -1.89 3.80
N ILE A 20 11.61 -1.36 3.66
CA ILE A 20 10.91 -1.28 2.37
C ILE A 20 11.63 -0.30 1.43
N ARG A 21 12.13 0.82 1.97
CA ARG A 21 12.92 1.78 1.18
C ARG A 21 14.20 1.14 0.64
N VAL A 22 14.91 0.37 1.47
CA VAL A 22 16.12 -0.35 1.04
C VAL A 22 15.80 -1.36 -0.06
N GLU A 23 14.74 -2.13 0.10
CA GLU A 23 14.28 -3.06 -0.93
C GLU A 23 13.97 -2.34 -2.24
N LEU A 24 13.22 -1.24 -2.17
CA LEU A 24 12.83 -0.50 -3.36
C LEU A 24 14.03 0.11 -4.06
N GLN A 25 14.99 0.67 -3.31
CA GLN A 25 16.20 1.22 -3.92
C GLN A 25 16.97 0.15 -4.68
N ALA A 26 17.08 -1.05 -4.11
CA ALA A 26 17.73 -2.17 -4.79
C ALA A 26 17.01 -2.58 -6.08
N LEU A 27 15.67 -2.52 -6.09
CA LEU A 27 14.88 -2.80 -7.29
C LEU A 27 15.05 -1.72 -8.35
N ILE A 28 15.13 -0.45 -7.96
CA ILE A 28 15.37 0.67 -8.88
C ILE A 28 16.73 0.52 -9.54
N ASP A 29 17.73 0.11 -8.79
CA ASP A 29 19.12 -0.08 -9.29
C ASP A 29 19.30 -1.40 -10.03
N GLY A 30 18.32 -2.29 -9.98
CA GLY A 30 18.36 -3.63 -10.56
C GLY A 30 17.61 -3.75 -11.89
N ASP A 31 17.00 -4.93 -12.09
CA ASP A 31 16.31 -5.28 -13.34
C ASP A 31 14.99 -4.51 -13.49
N PRO A 32 14.82 -3.72 -14.57
CA PRO A 32 13.57 -2.99 -14.82
C PRO A 32 12.34 -3.89 -14.93
N GLU A 33 12.48 -5.13 -15.38
CA GLU A 33 11.35 -6.07 -15.48
C GLU A 33 10.85 -6.47 -14.09
N VAL A 34 11.75 -6.68 -13.15
CA VAL A 34 11.41 -6.99 -11.76
C VAL A 34 10.74 -5.78 -11.12
N LEU A 35 11.26 -4.58 -11.34
CA LEU A 35 10.65 -3.35 -10.85
C LEU A 35 9.23 -3.21 -11.39
N ALA A 36 9.00 -3.49 -12.66
CA ALA A 36 7.69 -3.39 -13.29
C ALA A 36 6.65 -4.30 -12.61
N THR A 37 7.04 -5.44 -12.07
CA THR A 37 6.11 -6.33 -11.36
C THR A 37 5.50 -5.69 -10.11
N ARG A 38 6.12 -4.64 -9.59
CA ARG A 38 5.66 -3.94 -8.40
C ARG A 38 4.80 -2.72 -8.71
N PHE A 39 4.91 -2.16 -9.94
CA PHE A 39 4.33 -0.86 -10.29
C PHE A 39 3.41 -0.90 -11.52
N SER A 40 3.15 -2.06 -12.10
CA SER A 40 2.35 -2.16 -13.33
C SER A 40 0.83 -2.19 -13.07
N GLY A 41 0.39 -1.92 -11.87
CA GLY A 41 -1.03 -1.87 -11.52
C GLY A 41 -1.22 -1.60 -10.04
N ARG A 42 -2.40 -1.92 -9.53
CA ARG A 42 -2.75 -1.77 -8.11
C ARG A 42 -3.38 -3.06 -7.61
N LEU A 43 -3.22 -3.32 -6.30
CA LEU A 43 -3.90 -4.44 -5.66
C LEU A 43 -5.40 -4.26 -5.73
N MET A 44 -6.10 -5.36 -5.94
CA MET A 44 -7.55 -5.39 -5.94
C MET A 44 -8.04 -6.24 -4.77
N PHE A 45 -9.16 -5.82 -4.19
CA PHE A 45 -9.79 -6.61 -3.14
C PHE A 45 -10.36 -7.90 -3.73
N GLY A 46 -9.99 -9.04 -3.13
CA GLY A 46 -10.62 -10.32 -3.37
C GLY A 46 -11.77 -10.57 -2.41
N THR A 47 -12.34 -11.78 -2.45
CA THR A 47 -13.43 -12.17 -1.55
C THR A 47 -13.01 -12.20 -0.07
N ALA A 48 -11.73 -12.42 0.19
CA ALA A 48 -11.17 -12.49 1.54
C ALA A 48 -10.35 -11.26 1.92
N GLY A 49 -10.54 -10.13 1.22
CA GLY A 49 -9.86 -8.88 1.50
C GLY A 49 -8.67 -8.60 0.58
N LEU A 50 -7.85 -7.66 0.98
CA LEU A 50 -6.66 -7.24 0.24
C LEU A 50 -5.47 -8.11 0.68
N ARG A 51 -4.86 -8.84 -0.25
CA ARG A 51 -3.78 -9.79 0.05
C ARG A 51 -2.64 -9.67 -0.94
N ALA A 52 -1.42 -9.59 -0.41
CA ALA A 52 -0.18 -9.60 -1.19
C ALA A 52 1.01 -9.86 -0.27
N GLU A 53 2.14 -10.19 -0.87
CA GLU A 53 3.40 -10.24 -0.14
C GLU A 53 3.77 -8.85 0.40
N VAL A 54 4.44 -8.82 1.55
CA VAL A 54 5.00 -7.58 2.09
C VAL A 54 6.17 -7.15 1.20
N GLY A 55 6.15 -5.91 0.76
CA GLY A 55 7.18 -5.38 -0.11
C GLY A 55 6.80 -3.98 -0.61
N SER A 56 7.67 -3.41 -1.43
CA SER A 56 7.48 -2.07 -1.97
C SER A 56 6.55 -2.06 -3.18
N GLY A 57 5.87 -0.94 -3.39
CA GLY A 57 5.07 -0.67 -4.56
C GLY A 57 3.59 -0.98 -4.41
N PRO A 58 2.76 -0.53 -5.37
CA PRO A 58 1.30 -0.66 -5.30
C PRO A 58 0.77 -2.09 -5.44
N LEU A 59 1.60 -3.03 -5.91
CA LEU A 59 1.21 -4.44 -6.06
C LEU A 59 1.72 -5.32 -4.91
N ARG A 60 2.16 -4.71 -3.81
CA ARG A 60 2.60 -5.42 -2.60
C ARG A 60 1.93 -4.82 -1.37
N MET A 61 2.02 -5.52 -0.25
CA MET A 61 1.49 -5.01 1.02
C MET A 61 2.54 -4.15 1.70
N ASN A 62 2.19 -2.91 2.01
CA ASN A 62 3.04 -1.95 2.71
C ASN A 62 2.16 -0.85 3.31
N ARG A 63 2.76 0.04 4.10
CA ARG A 63 2.01 1.08 4.80
C ARG A 63 1.32 2.06 3.85
N LEU A 64 1.91 2.38 2.70
CA LEU A 64 1.28 3.29 1.73
C LEU A 64 0.02 2.67 1.11
N VAL A 65 0.08 1.39 0.74
CA VAL A 65 -1.09 0.68 0.20
C VAL A 65 -2.20 0.61 1.24
N VAL A 66 -1.86 0.28 2.50
CA VAL A 66 -2.84 0.23 3.59
C VAL A 66 -3.45 1.60 3.84
N ARG A 67 -2.63 2.67 3.85
CA ARG A 67 -3.14 4.04 3.98
C ARG A 67 -4.11 4.41 2.87
N GLN A 68 -3.80 4.07 1.64
CA GLN A 68 -4.68 4.35 0.51
C GLN A 68 -6.01 3.61 0.62
N ALA A 69 -5.95 2.32 1.01
CA ALA A 69 -7.15 1.53 1.22
C ALA A 69 -8.00 2.08 2.37
N ALA A 70 -7.38 2.46 3.47
CA ALA A 70 -8.06 3.04 4.62
C ALA A 70 -8.69 4.39 4.28
N ALA A 71 -7.98 5.24 3.53
CA ALA A 71 -8.51 6.54 3.09
C ALA A 71 -9.72 6.36 2.19
N GLY A 72 -9.66 5.43 1.24
CA GLY A 72 -10.79 5.12 0.36
C GLY A 72 -12.00 4.61 1.13
N LEU A 73 -11.79 3.74 2.12
CA LEU A 73 -12.87 3.24 2.98
C LEU A 73 -13.48 4.37 3.80
N ALA A 74 -12.64 5.24 4.39
CA ALA A 74 -13.12 6.37 5.17
C ALA A 74 -13.95 7.33 4.32
N ASP A 75 -13.49 7.65 3.12
CA ASP A 75 -14.24 8.51 2.19
C ASP A 75 -15.59 7.90 1.83
N TRP A 76 -15.64 6.60 1.57
CA TRP A 76 -16.88 5.91 1.26
C TRP A 76 -17.85 5.94 2.44
N LEU A 77 -17.36 5.66 3.66
CA LEU A 77 -18.21 5.68 4.86
C LEU A 77 -18.77 7.07 5.14
N LEU A 78 -17.95 8.10 5.01
CA LEU A 78 -18.39 9.48 5.22
C LEU A 78 -19.47 9.91 4.21
N ALA A 79 -19.40 9.39 2.99
CA ALA A 79 -20.36 9.70 1.94
C ALA A 79 -21.65 8.90 2.02
N HIS A 80 -21.65 7.70 2.59
CA HIS A 80 -22.77 6.76 2.49
C HIS A 80 -23.39 6.35 3.83
N VAL A 81 -22.72 6.60 4.95
CA VAL A 81 -23.21 6.20 6.27
C VAL A 81 -23.47 7.44 7.11
N ASP A 82 -24.71 7.59 7.57
CA ASP A 82 -25.08 8.70 8.45
C ASP A 82 -24.32 8.61 9.77
N ASP A 83 -23.78 9.74 10.25
CA ASP A 83 -23.02 9.83 11.48
C ASP A 83 -21.77 8.95 11.52
N ALA A 84 -21.15 8.68 10.37
CA ALA A 84 -19.98 7.80 10.27
C ALA A 84 -18.84 8.24 11.20
N SER A 85 -18.55 9.55 11.27
CA SER A 85 -17.50 10.08 12.14
C SER A 85 -17.76 9.86 13.63
N GLN A 86 -19.02 9.79 14.03
CA GLN A 86 -19.43 9.55 15.42
C GLN A 86 -19.48 8.06 15.74
N ARG A 87 -19.88 7.23 14.78
CA ARG A 87 -19.92 5.77 14.93
C ARG A 87 -18.53 5.17 14.99
N GLY A 88 -17.60 5.72 14.21
CA GLY A 88 -16.23 5.25 14.13
C GLY A 88 -16.07 3.89 13.47
N VAL A 89 -14.86 3.37 13.51
CA VAL A 89 -14.51 2.02 13.03
C VAL A 89 -13.66 1.32 14.07
N VAL A 90 -13.69 0.00 14.07
CA VAL A 90 -12.82 -0.82 14.92
C VAL A 90 -11.69 -1.38 14.05
N ILE A 91 -10.45 -1.21 14.52
CA ILE A 91 -9.27 -1.71 13.84
C ILE A 91 -8.61 -2.74 14.74
N GLY A 92 -8.34 -3.91 14.18
CA GLY A 92 -7.62 -4.97 14.87
C GLY A 92 -6.40 -5.41 14.07
N TYR A 93 -5.45 -6.04 14.74
CA TYR A 93 -4.28 -6.61 14.10
C TYR A 93 -3.81 -7.84 14.88
N ASP A 94 -3.04 -8.69 14.21
CA ASP A 94 -2.52 -9.92 14.79
C ASP A 94 -1.00 -9.83 15.04
N ALA A 95 -0.37 -10.96 15.36
CA ALA A 95 1.06 -11.00 15.70
C ALA A 95 1.97 -11.22 14.50
N ARG A 96 1.43 -11.22 13.26
CA ARG A 96 2.26 -11.37 12.07
C ARG A 96 3.16 -10.15 11.87
N ARG A 97 4.25 -10.37 11.14
CA ARG A 97 5.23 -9.33 10.86
C ARG A 97 4.55 -8.08 10.28
N LYS A 98 4.83 -6.92 10.87
CA LYS A 98 4.33 -5.59 10.47
C LYS A 98 2.82 -5.37 10.63
N SER A 99 2.06 -6.33 11.16
CA SER A 99 0.62 -6.13 11.36
C SER A 99 0.30 -4.91 12.21
N ASP A 100 1.11 -4.65 13.23
CA ASP A 100 0.97 -3.48 14.12
C ASP A 100 1.24 -2.16 13.40
N LEU A 101 2.07 -2.17 12.35
CA LEU A 101 2.38 -0.98 11.56
C LEU A 101 1.31 -0.70 10.49
N PHE A 102 0.69 -1.73 9.97
CA PHE A 102 -0.33 -1.62 8.95
C PHE A 102 -1.67 -1.25 9.57
#